data_7afd312767a99f85149a7fb5a789fcaa
#
_entry.id   7afd312767a99f85149a7fb5a789fcaa
#
_cell.length_a   1.000
_cell.length_b   1.000
_cell.length_c   1.000
_cell.angle_alpha   90.00
_cell.angle_beta   90.00
_cell.angle_gamma   90.00
#
_symmetry.space_group_name_H-M   'P 1'
#
loop_
_entity.id
_entity.type
_entity.pdbx_description
1 polymer ?
#
loop_
_entity_poly.entity_id
_entity_poly.type
_entity_poly.pdbx_seq_one_letter_code
_entity_poly.pdbx_strand_id
1 'polypeptide(L)'
;MENSFFAQLESRIIKVNSLLCVGLDPHPAQLAEQTASAVAIFCANIIDSTHIYAAAYKPNIAFFEAFGSEGIDTLINVITSIPDDIPVILDAKRGDISSTAQAYVQAVFEKYNANAVTINPYLGFDAVEPFIKNPEFGAFMLCKTSNVGSSDLQDQELTNGDTVFESVAKLGRKWNKNNNLGLVVGATHPEAMAQVRIAAPDLWILAPGIGAQGGDIQASLKA
;
A
#
# COMPACT_ATOMS: atom_id res chain seq x y z
N MET A 1 6.65 11.62 18.56
CA MET A 1 5.91 10.67 17.68
C MET A 1 4.82 11.38 16.86
N GLU A 2 4.73 12.71 16.93
CA GLU A 2 3.76 13.50 16.15
C GLU A 2 3.99 13.48 14.62
N ASN A 3 5.19 13.11 14.17
CA ASN A 3 5.56 13.09 12.75
C ASN A 3 5.66 11.68 12.14
N SER A 4 5.06 10.64 12.72
CA SER A 4 5.06 9.33 12.09
C SER A 4 4.05 9.28 10.94
N PHE A 5 4.31 8.42 9.92
CA PHE A 5 3.41 8.23 8.79
C PHE A 5 1.96 7.94 9.23
N PHE A 6 1.77 7.02 10.17
CA PHE A 6 0.41 6.69 10.62
C PHE A 6 -0.25 7.79 11.42
N ALA A 7 0.49 8.64 12.15
CA ALA A 7 -0.08 9.81 12.78
C ALA A 7 -0.56 10.84 11.75
N GLN A 8 0.18 11.04 10.66
CA GLN A 8 -0.25 11.89 9.54
C GLN A 8 -1.49 11.32 8.85
N LEU A 9 -1.51 10.02 8.57
CA LEU A 9 -2.65 9.32 7.97
C LEU A 9 -3.90 9.43 8.87
N GLU A 10 -3.76 9.20 10.17
CA GLU A 10 -4.85 9.32 11.13
C GLU A 10 -5.41 10.76 11.22
N SER A 11 -4.52 11.75 11.26
CA SER A 11 -4.90 13.17 11.23
C SER A 11 -5.71 13.50 9.96
N ARG A 12 -5.28 12.97 8.81
CA ARG A 12 -6.01 13.18 7.55
C ARG A 12 -7.37 12.46 7.57
N ILE A 13 -7.44 11.21 8.03
CA ILE A 13 -8.69 10.46 8.19
C ILE A 13 -9.70 11.24 9.04
N ILE A 14 -9.27 11.77 10.17
CA ILE A 14 -10.12 12.60 11.05
C ILE A 14 -10.58 13.86 10.33
N LYS A 15 -9.67 14.56 9.64
CA LYS A 15 -9.97 15.81 8.93
C LYS A 15 -11.05 15.64 7.87
N VAL A 16 -11.00 14.54 7.09
CA VAL A 16 -11.95 14.30 5.99
C VAL A 16 -13.10 13.37 6.37
N ASN A 17 -13.08 12.83 7.59
CA ASN A 17 -14.02 11.81 8.08
C ASN A 17 -14.21 10.64 7.09
N SER A 18 -13.09 10.11 6.58
CA SER A 18 -13.07 9.09 5.54
C SER A 18 -11.87 8.17 5.68
N LEU A 19 -12.06 6.87 5.42
CA LEU A 19 -11.00 5.85 5.31
C LEU A 19 -10.59 5.58 3.86
N LEU A 20 -11.07 6.39 2.92
CA LEU A 20 -10.91 6.14 1.49
C LEU A 20 -9.44 6.32 1.05
N CYS A 21 -8.79 5.23 0.67
CA CYS A 21 -7.54 5.25 -0.07
C CYS A 21 -7.86 5.13 -1.57
N VAL A 22 -7.58 6.18 -2.33
CA VAL A 22 -7.91 6.25 -3.77
C VAL A 22 -6.77 5.65 -4.59
N GLY A 23 -7.08 4.61 -5.39
CA GLY A 23 -6.14 4.04 -6.35
C GLY A 23 -5.92 4.95 -7.56
N LEU A 24 -4.68 5.15 -7.96
CA LEU A 24 -4.29 5.79 -9.22
C LEU A 24 -3.70 4.71 -10.13
N ASP A 25 -4.60 3.95 -10.75
CA ASP A 25 -4.30 2.79 -11.56
C ASP A 25 -4.74 3.05 -13.02
N PRO A 26 -3.96 3.77 -13.85
CA PRO A 26 -4.33 4.15 -15.21
C PRO A 26 -4.29 2.94 -16.16
N HIS A 27 -5.34 2.12 -16.11
CA HIS A 27 -5.47 0.97 -16.99
C HIS A 27 -5.51 1.39 -18.46
N PRO A 28 -4.79 0.68 -19.36
CA PRO A 28 -4.77 1.00 -20.78
C PRO A 28 -6.15 1.19 -21.42
N ALA A 29 -7.13 0.37 -21.02
CA ALA A 29 -8.52 0.48 -21.54
C ALA A 29 -9.27 1.76 -21.10
N GLN A 30 -8.77 2.49 -20.12
CA GLN A 30 -9.37 3.72 -19.61
C GLN A 30 -8.67 4.99 -20.12
N LEU A 31 -7.54 4.84 -20.80
CA LEU A 31 -6.79 5.94 -21.36
C LEU A 31 -7.31 6.27 -22.78
N ALA A 32 -7.44 7.56 -23.10
CA ALA A 32 -7.77 8.01 -24.45
C ALA A 32 -6.66 7.64 -25.45
N GLU A 33 -5.42 7.69 -25.01
CA GLU A 33 -4.23 7.31 -25.76
C GLU A 33 -3.25 6.56 -24.85
N GLN A 34 -2.42 5.68 -25.44
CA GLN A 34 -1.39 4.93 -24.71
C GLN A 34 -0.11 5.76 -24.58
N THR A 35 -0.18 6.87 -23.83
CA THR A 35 0.92 7.82 -23.63
C THR A 35 1.07 8.19 -22.15
N ALA A 36 2.29 8.56 -21.74
CA ALA A 36 2.56 9.05 -20.39
C ALA A 36 1.75 10.33 -20.07
N SER A 37 1.49 11.17 -21.08
CA SER A 37 0.64 12.36 -20.95
C SER A 37 -0.81 12.00 -20.63
N ALA A 38 -1.38 10.98 -21.29
CA ALA A 38 -2.74 10.50 -20.99
C ALA A 38 -2.83 9.90 -19.56
N VAL A 39 -1.78 9.23 -19.09
CA VAL A 39 -1.65 8.76 -17.70
C VAL A 39 -1.72 9.94 -16.72
N ALA A 40 -0.96 11.01 -16.98
CA ALA A 40 -0.97 12.21 -16.13
C ALA A 40 -2.37 12.84 -16.05
N ILE A 41 -3.03 13.02 -17.20
CA ILE A 41 -4.39 13.59 -17.28
C ILE A 41 -5.40 12.70 -16.52
N PHE A 42 -5.33 11.38 -16.70
CA PHE A 42 -6.19 10.44 -15.98
C PHE A 42 -6.04 10.59 -14.46
N CYS A 43 -4.81 10.59 -13.96
CA CYS A 43 -4.53 10.75 -12.53
C CYS A 43 -4.98 12.11 -12.01
N ALA A 44 -4.72 13.19 -12.73
CA ALA A 44 -5.15 14.54 -12.35
C ALA A 44 -6.67 14.64 -12.19
N ASN A 45 -7.44 14.10 -13.14
CA ASN A 45 -8.91 14.10 -13.07
C ASN A 45 -9.44 13.33 -11.85
N ILE A 46 -8.79 12.22 -11.46
CA ILE A 46 -9.16 11.48 -10.25
C ILE A 46 -8.83 12.31 -9.01
N ILE A 47 -7.63 12.89 -8.94
CA ILE A 47 -7.20 13.71 -7.80
C ILE A 47 -8.16 14.88 -7.62
N ASP A 48 -8.46 15.65 -8.68
CA ASP A 48 -9.35 16.79 -8.64
C ASP A 48 -10.75 16.43 -8.12
N SER A 49 -11.24 15.25 -8.50
CA SER A 49 -12.58 14.79 -8.13
C SER A 49 -12.68 14.21 -6.72
N THR A 50 -11.56 13.78 -6.12
CA THR A 50 -11.58 12.96 -4.90
C THR A 50 -10.79 13.53 -3.73
N HIS A 51 -9.93 14.54 -3.93
CA HIS A 51 -9.03 15.05 -2.87
C HIS A 51 -9.74 15.49 -1.60
N ILE A 52 -10.98 15.94 -1.68
CA ILE A 52 -11.77 16.34 -0.51
C ILE A 52 -12.23 15.16 0.36
N TYR A 53 -12.22 13.93 -0.18
CA TYR A 53 -12.63 12.71 0.50
C TYR A 53 -11.48 11.74 0.76
N ALA A 54 -10.36 11.88 0.05
CA ALA A 54 -9.25 10.95 0.12
C ALA A 54 -8.50 11.07 1.44
N ALA A 55 -8.35 9.94 2.15
CA ALA A 55 -7.44 9.80 3.27
C ALA A 55 -6.00 9.58 2.79
N ALA A 56 -5.83 8.91 1.64
CA ALA A 56 -4.55 8.69 0.98
C ALA A 56 -4.75 8.46 -0.52
N TYR A 57 -3.70 8.64 -1.30
CA TYR A 57 -3.62 8.18 -2.69
C TYR A 57 -2.66 7.01 -2.82
N LYS A 58 -3.00 6.08 -3.71
CA LYS A 58 -2.16 4.89 -3.94
C LYS A 58 -1.89 4.67 -5.44
N PRO A 59 -0.89 5.35 -6.02
CA PRO A 59 -0.42 5.05 -7.37
C PRO A 59 0.22 3.67 -7.43
N ASN A 60 -0.10 2.89 -8.47
CA ASN A 60 0.54 1.62 -8.73
C ASN A 60 1.64 1.82 -9.78
N ILE A 61 2.89 1.65 -9.34
CA ILE A 61 4.08 1.95 -10.15
C ILE A 61 4.12 1.19 -11.49
N ALA A 62 3.53 -0.02 -11.55
CA ALA A 62 3.55 -0.85 -12.76
C ALA A 62 2.93 -0.15 -13.98
N PHE A 63 1.87 0.65 -13.77
CA PHE A 63 1.23 1.40 -14.86
C PHE A 63 2.08 2.56 -15.37
N PHE A 64 3.04 3.01 -14.58
CA PHE A 64 3.99 4.06 -14.96
C PHE A 64 5.26 3.43 -15.55
N GLU A 65 5.81 2.40 -14.94
CA GLU A 65 6.98 1.66 -15.45
C GLU A 65 6.77 1.16 -16.88
N ALA A 66 5.53 0.82 -17.26
CA ALA A 66 5.18 0.40 -18.61
C ALA A 66 5.50 1.44 -19.70
N PHE A 67 5.67 2.71 -19.34
CA PHE A 67 6.05 3.81 -20.24
C PHE A 67 7.53 4.19 -20.13
N GLY A 68 8.37 3.36 -19.47
CA GLY A 68 9.80 3.62 -19.32
C GLY A 68 10.11 4.89 -18.54
N SER A 69 11.13 5.63 -18.94
CA SER A 69 11.57 6.85 -18.23
C SER A 69 10.49 7.93 -18.19
N GLU A 70 9.75 8.14 -19.27
CA GLU A 70 8.64 9.11 -19.31
C GLU A 70 7.53 8.75 -18.29
N GLY A 71 7.27 7.46 -18.10
CA GLY A 71 6.32 7.01 -17.09
C GLY A 71 6.79 7.26 -15.66
N ILE A 72 8.08 7.08 -15.39
CA ILE A 72 8.66 7.39 -14.07
C ILE A 72 8.61 8.90 -13.79
N ASP A 73 8.96 9.73 -14.78
CA ASP A 73 8.83 11.19 -14.66
C ASP A 73 7.36 11.59 -14.41
N THR A 74 6.43 10.93 -15.09
CA THR A 74 4.98 11.13 -14.89
C THR A 74 4.55 10.74 -13.48
N LEU A 75 5.02 9.61 -12.94
CA LEU A 75 4.74 9.21 -11.56
C LEU A 75 5.17 10.28 -10.55
N ILE A 76 6.39 10.78 -10.70
CA ILE A 76 6.93 11.84 -9.83
C ILE A 76 6.05 13.10 -9.90
N ASN A 77 5.69 13.52 -11.12
CA ASN A 77 4.83 14.68 -11.32
C ASN A 77 3.42 14.48 -10.73
N VAL A 78 2.83 13.30 -10.89
CA VAL A 78 1.54 12.94 -10.29
C VAL A 78 1.62 12.99 -8.76
N ILE A 79 2.63 12.38 -8.15
CA ILE A 79 2.82 12.42 -6.70
C ILE A 79 2.99 13.87 -6.21
N THR A 80 3.79 14.67 -6.90
CA THR A 80 4.02 16.09 -6.55
C THR A 80 2.76 16.95 -6.71
N SER A 81 1.81 16.56 -7.57
CA SER A 81 0.55 17.29 -7.75
C SER A 81 -0.51 17.00 -6.68
N ILE A 82 -0.33 15.97 -5.87
CA ILE A 82 -1.23 15.65 -4.76
C ILE A 82 -1.02 16.70 -3.65
N PRO A 83 -2.08 17.24 -3.04
CA PRO A 83 -1.97 18.18 -1.93
C PRO A 83 -1.11 17.62 -0.78
N ASP A 84 -0.22 18.43 -0.22
CA ASP A 84 0.80 18.03 0.78
C ASP A 84 0.22 17.37 2.05
N ASP A 85 -1.05 17.64 2.36
CA ASP A 85 -1.74 17.07 3.52
C ASP A 85 -2.39 15.69 3.25
N ILE A 86 -2.22 15.15 2.04
CA ILE A 86 -2.75 13.84 1.66
C ILE A 86 -1.59 12.85 1.47
N PRO A 87 -1.42 11.87 2.37
CA PRO A 87 -0.38 10.87 2.25
C PRO A 87 -0.44 10.06 0.95
N VAL A 88 0.73 9.73 0.40
CA VAL A 88 0.87 8.89 -0.80
C VAL A 88 1.51 7.56 -0.43
N ILE A 89 0.83 6.47 -0.80
CA ILE A 89 1.29 5.09 -0.64
C ILE A 89 1.69 4.55 -2.01
N LEU A 90 2.97 4.38 -2.29
CA LEU A 90 3.40 3.79 -3.56
C LEU A 90 3.15 2.28 -3.56
N ASP A 91 2.25 1.81 -4.44
CA ASP A 91 2.02 0.38 -4.61
C ASP A 91 3.08 -0.22 -5.54
N ALA A 92 4.19 -0.69 -4.96
CA ALA A 92 5.38 -1.16 -5.67
C ALA A 92 5.83 -2.57 -5.26
N LYS A 93 5.30 -3.11 -4.16
CA LYS A 93 5.58 -4.45 -3.63
C LYS A 93 7.09 -4.76 -3.58
N ARG A 94 7.88 -3.79 -3.12
CA ARG A 94 9.35 -3.90 -3.04
C ARG A 94 9.76 -4.94 -2.00
N GLY A 95 10.89 -5.56 -2.23
CA GLY A 95 11.49 -6.53 -1.32
C GLY A 95 12.80 -7.02 -1.92
N ASP A 96 13.89 -6.74 -1.21
CA ASP A 96 15.24 -7.14 -1.59
C ASP A 96 16.14 -7.04 -0.36
N ILE A 97 17.36 -7.52 -0.44
CA ILE A 97 18.30 -7.59 0.69
C ILE A 97 19.37 -6.48 0.63
N SER A 98 19.90 -6.17 1.81
CA SER A 98 21.11 -5.34 1.98
C SER A 98 21.07 -4.01 1.22
N SER A 99 22.10 -3.74 0.41
CA SER A 99 22.24 -2.48 -0.35
C SER A 99 21.15 -2.28 -1.41
N THR A 100 20.58 -3.36 -1.96
CA THR A 100 19.48 -3.27 -2.93
C THR A 100 18.20 -2.76 -2.25
N ALA A 101 17.89 -3.25 -1.05
CA ALA A 101 16.78 -2.72 -0.27
C ALA A 101 16.96 -1.23 0.05
N GLN A 102 18.18 -0.80 0.41
CA GLN A 102 18.49 0.62 0.62
C GLN A 102 18.30 1.47 -0.64
N ALA A 103 18.69 0.96 -1.81
CA ALA A 103 18.45 1.66 -3.08
C ALA A 103 16.96 1.83 -3.38
N TYR A 104 16.12 0.82 -3.08
CA TYR A 104 14.66 0.96 -3.18
C TYR A 104 14.09 1.96 -2.18
N VAL A 105 14.57 1.99 -0.94
CA VAL A 105 14.19 3.01 0.07
C VAL A 105 14.48 4.41 -0.46
N GLN A 106 15.70 4.63 -0.97
CA GLN A 106 16.08 5.91 -1.54
C GLN A 106 15.21 6.29 -2.75
N ALA A 107 14.95 5.34 -3.66
CA ALA A 107 14.08 5.60 -4.80
C ALA A 107 12.67 6.01 -4.37
N VAL A 108 12.05 5.26 -3.47
CA VAL A 108 10.66 5.47 -3.04
C VAL A 108 10.50 6.78 -2.27
N PHE A 109 11.34 7.01 -1.27
CA PHE A 109 11.12 8.10 -0.32
C PHE A 109 11.84 9.40 -0.71
N GLU A 110 13.03 9.31 -1.35
CA GLU A 110 13.80 10.50 -1.71
C GLU A 110 13.63 10.93 -3.17
N LYS A 111 13.35 9.99 -4.11
CA LYS A 111 13.23 10.33 -5.54
C LYS A 111 11.79 10.43 -6.00
N TYR A 112 10.92 9.51 -5.59
CA TYR A 112 9.50 9.54 -5.93
C TYR A 112 8.67 10.33 -4.92
N ASN A 113 9.25 10.67 -3.76
CA ASN A 113 8.62 11.47 -2.70
C ASN A 113 7.31 10.86 -2.16
N ALA A 114 7.23 9.52 -2.12
CA ALA A 114 6.11 8.82 -1.49
C ALA A 114 6.26 8.80 0.03
N ASN A 115 5.14 8.78 0.76
CA ASN A 115 5.14 8.73 2.22
C ASN A 115 5.14 7.29 2.75
N ALA A 116 4.64 6.35 1.96
CA ALA A 116 4.65 4.93 2.29
C ALA A 116 4.80 4.07 1.03
N VAL A 117 5.06 2.77 1.24
CA VAL A 117 5.23 1.80 0.15
C VAL A 117 4.67 0.44 0.51
N THR A 118 4.14 -0.29 -0.46
CA THR A 118 3.82 -1.72 -0.28
C THR A 118 5.09 -2.57 -0.45
N ILE A 119 5.27 -3.55 0.44
CA ILE A 119 6.48 -4.39 0.50
C ILE A 119 6.13 -5.87 0.57
N ASN A 120 7.08 -6.72 0.14
CA ASN A 120 6.95 -8.17 0.17
C ASN A 120 7.81 -8.76 1.30
N PRO A 121 7.24 -9.53 2.27
CA PRO A 121 7.98 -10.09 3.41
C PRO A 121 8.73 -11.38 3.09
N TYR A 122 8.62 -11.92 1.89
CA TYR A 122 9.10 -13.28 1.58
C TYR A 122 10.58 -13.52 1.89
N LEU A 123 11.42 -12.47 1.80
CA LEU A 123 12.85 -12.53 2.10
C LEU A 123 13.19 -12.34 3.61
N GLY A 124 12.19 -12.11 4.46
CA GLY A 124 12.40 -11.98 5.91
C GLY A 124 12.63 -10.54 6.40
N PHE A 125 13.02 -10.41 7.67
CA PHE A 125 13.09 -9.13 8.37
C PHE A 125 14.12 -8.16 7.78
N ASP A 126 15.27 -8.64 7.40
CA ASP A 126 16.35 -7.84 6.80
C ASP A 126 15.95 -7.17 5.46
N ALA A 127 14.96 -7.73 4.77
CA ALA A 127 14.36 -7.12 3.58
C ALA A 127 13.25 -6.11 3.91
N VAL A 128 12.65 -6.18 5.09
CA VAL A 128 11.59 -5.28 5.58
C VAL A 128 12.15 -4.10 6.37
N GLU A 129 13.15 -4.34 7.23
CA GLU A 129 13.72 -3.36 8.15
C GLU A 129 14.09 -2.02 7.48
N PRO A 130 14.74 -1.98 6.30
CA PRO A 130 15.13 -0.72 5.68
C PRO A 130 13.97 0.23 5.43
N PHE A 131 12.78 -0.30 5.11
CA PHE A 131 11.58 0.50 4.81
C PHE A 131 10.88 1.04 6.04
N ILE A 132 11.12 0.46 7.21
CA ILE A 132 10.47 0.83 8.48
C ILE A 132 11.43 1.46 9.50
N LYS A 133 12.70 1.67 9.12
CA LYS A 133 13.74 2.22 10.00
C LYS A 133 13.45 3.68 10.40
N ASN A 134 12.95 4.51 9.48
CA ASN A 134 12.55 5.88 9.76
C ASN A 134 11.02 5.93 9.96
N PRO A 135 10.50 6.31 11.17
CA PRO A 135 9.07 6.36 11.46
C PRO A 135 8.27 7.40 10.64
N GLU A 136 8.94 8.38 10.02
CA GLU A 136 8.29 9.36 9.14
C GLU A 136 7.72 8.69 7.88
N PHE A 137 8.28 7.55 7.47
CA PHE A 137 7.82 6.76 6.34
C PHE A 137 7.08 5.52 6.79
N GLY A 138 6.07 5.10 6.02
CA GLY A 138 5.28 3.91 6.28
C GLY A 138 5.58 2.77 5.31
N ALA A 139 5.29 1.55 5.75
CA ALA A 139 5.25 0.39 4.88
C ALA A 139 3.99 -0.43 5.10
N PHE A 140 3.42 -0.97 4.02
CA PHE A 140 2.33 -1.94 4.07
C PHE A 140 2.84 -3.28 3.51
N MET A 141 2.96 -4.25 4.38
CA MET A 141 3.50 -5.57 4.06
C MET A 141 2.41 -6.49 3.51
N LEU A 142 2.65 -7.15 2.36
CA LEU A 142 1.73 -8.14 1.82
C LEU A 142 1.48 -9.25 2.84
N CYS A 143 0.18 -9.50 3.13
CA CYS A 143 -0.25 -10.51 4.10
C CYS A 143 -1.21 -11.50 3.43
N LYS A 144 -2.46 -11.08 3.15
CA LYS A 144 -3.41 -11.87 2.36
C LYS A 144 -3.87 -11.05 1.16
N THR A 145 -3.49 -11.47 -0.04
CA THR A 145 -3.79 -10.72 -1.27
C THR A 145 -5.10 -11.17 -1.90
N SER A 146 -5.71 -10.28 -2.73
CA SER A 146 -7.06 -10.48 -3.28
C SER A 146 -7.14 -11.40 -4.50
N ASN A 147 -5.99 -11.77 -5.11
CA ASN A 147 -5.93 -12.59 -6.30
C ASN A 147 -6.21 -14.08 -6.01
N VAL A 148 -6.78 -14.79 -6.97
CA VAL A 148 -7.15 -16.21 -6.85
C VAL A 148 -5.96 -17.08 -6.45
N GLY A 149 -4.78 -16.88 -7.05
CA GLY A 149 -3.56 -17.64 -6.73
C GLY A 149 -2.98 -17.38 -5.33
N SER A 150 -3.58 -16.51 -4.53
CA SER A 150 -3.12 -16.27 -3.16
C SER A 150 -3.17 -17.54 -2.30
N SER A 151 -4.13 -18.42 -2.56
CA SER A 151 -4.30 -19.68 -1.83
C SER A 151 -3.17 -20.71 -2.07
N ASP A 152 -2.42 -20.58 -3.17
CA ASP A 152 -1.34 -21.52 -3.48
C ASP A 152 -0.22 -21.49 -2.42
N LEU A 153 -0.03 -20.32 -1.79
CA LEU A 153 0.99 -20.11 -0.76
C LEU A 153 0.39 -19.63 0.56
N GLN A 154 -0.48 -18.60 0.52
CA GLN A 154 -0.87 -17.85 1.71
C GLN A 154 -1.79 -18.64 2.63
N ASP A 155 -2.60 -19.57 2.10
CA ASP A 155 -3.51 -20.44 2.86
C ASP A 155 -2.87 -21.77 3.27
N GLN A 156 -1.58 -22.00 2.96
CA GLN A 156 -0.90 -23.20 3.40
C GLN A 156 -0.75 -23.21 4.92
N GLU A 157 -1.08 -24.34 5.55
CA GLU A 157 -0.97 -24.53 6.99
C GLU A 157 0.48 -24.87 7.38
N LEU A 158 0.99 -24.20 8.39
CA LEU A 158 2.29 -24.43 8.98
C LEU A 158 2.19 -25.48 10.09
N THR A 159 3.32 -26.05 10.50
CA THR A 159 3.39 -27.09 11.55
C THR A 159 2.87 -26.66 12.91
N ASN A 160 2.74 -25.36 13.16
CA ASN A 160 2.18 -24.79 14.38
C ASN A 160 0.66 -24.53 14.31
N GLY A 161 0.02 -24.91 13.18
CA GLY A 161 -1.42 -24.74 12.96
C GLY A 161 -1.82 -23.36 12.42
N ASP A 162 -0.87 -22.41 12.25
CA ASP A 162 -1.16 -21.14 11.61
C ASP A 162 -1.13 -21.30 10.09
N THR A 163 -1.90 -20.50 9.38
CA THR A 163 -1.67 -20.30 7.95
C THR A 163 -0.43 -19.41 7.72
N VAL A 164 0.10 -19.43 6.48
CA VAL A 164 1.21 -18.55 6.11
C VAL A 164 0.84 -17.09 6.32
N PHE A 165 -0.37 -16.64 5.92
CA PHE A 165 -0.78 -15.25 6.10
C PHE A 165 -0.93 -14.85 7.58
N GLU A 166 -1.43 -15.74 8.45
CA GLU A 166 -1.49 -15.48 9.90
C GLU A 166 -0.08 -15.34 10.50
N SER A 167 0.83 -16.22 10.07
CA SER A 167 2.24 -16.13 10.48
C SER A 167 2.87 -14.82 10.04
N VAL A 168 2.60 -14.35 8.80
CA VAL A 168 3.04 -13.05 8.30
C VAL A 168 2.45 -11.91 9.15
N ALA A 169 1.17 -11.97 9.52
CA ALA A 169 0.55 -10.97 10.40
C ALA A 169 1.25 -10.89 11.76
N LYS A 170 1.54 -12.03 12.38
CA LYS A 170 2.28 -12.12 13.66
C LYS A 170 3.70 -11.56 13.53
N LEU A 171 4.41 -11.84 12.41
CA LEU A 171 5.71 -11.27 12.12
C LEU A 171 5.63 -9.74 11.95
N GLY A 172 4.65 -9.23 11.22
CA GLY A 172 4.42 -7.80 11.08
C GLY A 172 4.27 -7.11 12.44
N ARG A 173 3.45 -7.65 13.32
CA ARG A 173 3.29 -7.17 14.70
C ARG A 173 4.61 -7.17 15.47
N LYS A 174 5.40 -8.24 15.35
CA LYS A 174 6.71 -8.36 16.01
C LYS A 174 7.73 -7.32 15.50
N TRP A 175 7.69 -7.03 14.20
CA TRP A 175 8.63 -6.13 13.52
C TRP A 175 8.27 -4.65 13.64
N ASN A 176 7.03 -4.32 13.92
CA ASN A 176 6.50 -2.96 14.00
C ASN A 176 6.96 -2.19 15.26
N LYS A 177 8.27 -2.00 15.42
CA LYS A 177 8.83 -1.32 16.59
C LYS A 177 8.66 0.19 16.57
N ASN A 178 8.62 0.77 15.37
CA ASN A 178 8.49 2.21 15.15
C ASN A 178 7.05 2.65 14.87
N ASN A 179 6.09 1.74 14.97
CA ASN A 179 4.67 1.99 14.70
C ASN A 179 4.42 2.57 13.29
N ASN A 180 5.13 2.03 12.29
CA ASN A 180 5.05 2.48 10.89
C ASN A 180 4.94 1.32 9.88
N LEU A 181 4.60 0.11 10.36
CA LEU A 181 4.31 -1.05 9.54
C LEU A 181 2.83 -1.42 9.64
N GLY A 182 2.16 -1.48 8.49
CA GLY A 182 0.81 -2.02 8.31
C GLY A 182 0.82 -3.27 7.45
N LEU A 183 -0.37 -3.81 7.18
CA LEU A 183 -0.57 -5.02 6.39
C LEU A 183 -1.47 -4.76 5.18
N VAL A 184 -1.22 -5.44 4.07
CA VAL A 184 -2.14 -5.50 2.93
C VAL A 184 -2.99 -6.75 3.07
N VAL A 185 -4.32 -6.56 3.19
CA VAL A 185 -5.29 -7.66 3.27
C VAL A 185 -6.44 -7.37 2.31
N GLY A 186 -6.64 -8.27 1.34
CA GLY A 186 -7.67 -8.08 0.30
C GLY A 186 -9.08 -8.05 0.88
N ALA A 187 -9.86 -7.05 0.50
CA ALA A 187 -11.27 -6.90 0.91
C ALA A 187 -12.20 -8.00 0.36
N THR A 188 -11.70 -8.84 -0.55
CA THR A 188 -12.39 -10.04 -1.05
C THR A 188 -12.34 -11.22 -0.08
N HIS A 189 -11.57 -11.11 1.02
CA HIS A 189 -11.38 -12.14 2.03
C HIS A 189 -11.69 -11.61 3.44
N PRO A 190 -12.97 -11.28 3.77
CA PRO A 190 -13.34 -10.72 5.09
C PRO A 190 -13.02 -11.66 6.25
N GLU A 191 -13.13 -12.98 6.05
CA GLU A 191 -12.78 -13.99 7.07
C GLU A 191 -11.27 -13.97 7.38
N ALA A 192 -10.42 -13.91 6.35
CA ALA A 192 -8.98 -13.77 6.55
C ALA A 192 -8.64 -12.43 7.20
N MET A 193 -9.37 -11.35 6.88
CA MET A 193 -9.18 -10.04 7.54
C MET A 193 -9.45 -10.12 9.04
N ALA A 194 -10.53 -10.82 9.46
CA ALA A 194 -10.82 -11.06 10.87
C ALA A 194 -9.70 -11.86 11.56
N GLN A 195 -9.17 -12.91 10.90
CA GLN A 195 -8.05 -13.70 11.43
C GLN A 195 -6.78 -12.85 11.55
N VAL A 196 -6.47 -12.01 10.55
CA VAL A 196 -5.36 -11.07 10.60
C VAL A 196 -5.53 -10.07 11.73
N ARG A 197 -6.75 -9.54 11.96
CA ARG A 197 -7.05 -8.63 13.07
C ARG A 197 -6.81 -9.29 14.43
N ILE A 198 -7.15 -10.57 14.58
CA ILE A 198 -6.85 -11.34 15.80
C ILE A 198 -5.33 -11.52 15.99
N ALA A 199 -4.58 -11.85 14.90
CA ALA A 199 -3.14 -12.08 14.95
C ALA A 199 -2.33 -10.80 15.17
N ALA A 200 -2.84 -9.65 14.65
CA ALA A 200 -2.17 -8.36 14.68
C ALA A 200 -3.18 -7.21 14.95
N PRO A 201 -3.74 -7.13 16.18
CA PRO A 201 -4.84 -6.21 16.50
C PRO A 201 -4.50 -4.74 16.34
N ASP A 202 -3.23 -4.39 16.48
CA ASP A 202 -2.74 -3.01 16.52
C ASP A 202 -2.23 -2.51 15.16
N LEU A 203 -2.19 -3.37 14.11
CA LEU A 203 -1.66 -2.97 12.82
C LEU A 203 -2.73 -2.35 11.92
N TRP A 204 -2.33 -1.29 11.19
CA TRP A 204 -3.13 -0.75 10.11
C TRP A 204 -3.29 -1.77 8.98
N ILE A 205 -4.47 -1.80 8.39
CA ILE A 205 -4.77 -2.67 7.23
C ILE A 205 -5.07 -1.78 6.02
N LEU A 206 -4.31 -1.97 4.94
CA LEU A 206 -4.65 -1.50 3.61
C LEU A 206 -5.45 -2.60 2.93
N ALA A 207 -6.73 -2.31 2.63
CA ALA A 207 -7.69 -3.28 2.11
C ALA A 207 -8.01 -3.03 0.61
N PRO A 208 -7.17 -3.51 -0.33
CA PRO A 208 -7.47 -3.39 -1.75
C PRO A 208 -8.64 -4.30 -2.16
N GLY A 209 -9.31 -3.92 -3.26
CA GLY A 209 -10.38 -4.73 -3.85
C GLY A 209 -11.79 -4.25 -3.51
N ILE A 210 -11.96 -3.19 -2.73
CA ILE A 210 -13.24 -2.50 -2.55
C ILE A 210 -13.59 -1.76 -3.86
N GLY A 211 -14.78 -1.98 -4.37
CA GLY A 211 -15.23 -1.42 -5.64
C GLY A 211 -14.97 -2.35 -6.83
N ALA A 212 -13.97 -2.08 -7.67
CA ALA A 212 -13.75 -2.78 -8.94
C ALA A 212 -13.57 -4.31 -8.84
N GLN A 213 -13.09 -4.83 -7.72
CA GLN A 213 -12.91 -6.26 -7.49
C GLN A 213 -14.07 -6.90 -6.69
N GLY A 214 -15.12 -6.13 -6.37
CA GLY A 214 -16.34 -6.64 -5.73
C GLY A 214 -16.21 -6.95 -4.23
N GLY A 215 -15.18 -6.43 -3.55
CA GLY A 215 -15.04 -6.54 -2.11
C GLY A 215 -16.20 -5.89 -1.36
N ASP A 216 -16.71 -6.56 -0.33
CA ASP A 216 -17.80 -6.06 0.52
C ASP A 216 -17.27 -5.09 1.57
N ILE A 217 -17.63 -3.80 1.41
CA ILE A 217 -17.24 -2.73 2.36
C ILE A 217 -17.75 -3.04 3.76
N GLN A 218 -19.02 -3.47 3.91
CA GLN A 218 -19.63 -3.70 5.20
C GLN A 218 -19.00 -4.88 5.94
N ALA A 219 -18.69 -5.96 5.22
CA ALA A 219 -17.99 -7.10 5.77
C ALA A 219 -16.54 -6.72 6.17
N SER A 220 -15.84 -5.94 5.31
CA SER A 220 -14.47 -5.50 5.58
C SER A 220 -14.35 -4.57 6.79
N LEU A 221 -15.35 -3.69 7.01
CA LEU A 221 -15.37 -2.77 8.16
C LEU A 221 -15.75 -3.46 9.48
N LYS A 222 -16.38 -4.65 9.42
CA LYS A 222 -16.73 -5.43 10.61
C LYS A 222 -15.64 -6.40 11.05
N ALA A 223 -14.75 -6.76 10.16
CA ALA A 223 -13.63 -7.65 10.40
C ALA A 223 -12.48 -6.91 11.11
#